data_91477139be0cd0ea8727384e93f3b585
#
_entry.id   91477139be0cd0ea8727384e93f3b585
#
_cell.length_a   1.000
_cell.length_b   1.000
_cell.length_c   1.000
_cell.angle_alpha   90.00
_cell.angle_beta   90.00
_cell.angle_gamma   90.00
#
_symmetry.space_group_name_H-M   'P 1'
#
loop_
_entity.id
_entity.type
_entity.pdbx_description
1 polymer ?
#
loop_
_entity_poly.entity_id
_entity_poly.type
_entity_poly.pdbx_seq_one_letter_code
_entity_poly.pdbx_strand_id
1 'polypeptide(L)'
;MDPPWWNKYIRRKNLKNVAEGYKMMYNHELKELPIKSFLCNDGLLAIWCTNSSSHVNDVINILFPNWGIEYCATWYWMKVTKSGEPVCNFSKPPGKQPYERIIFGSRSGRTQKYRQPEEKKVIISVPSAIHSHKPPLIEVLASYLPTHPACLELFARYLLPNWTSCGNQVMCLQNMDLFTQESTSLEPS
;
A
#
# COMPACT_ATOMS: atom_id res chain seq x y z
N MET A 1 -1.02 -4.77 -0.79
CA MET A 1 0.22 -4.81 -1.59
C MET A 1 0.60 -3.43 -2.08
N ASP A 2 1.91 -3.15 -2.22
CA ASP A 2 2.46 -1.87 -2.74
C ASP A 2 3.39 -2.16 -3.94
N PRO A 3 2.83 -2.42 -5.13
CA PRO A 3 3.63 -2.82 -6.28
C PRO A 3 4.66 -1.74 -6.67
N PRO A 4 5.86 -2.15 -7.11
CA PRO A 4 6.87 -1.23 -7.61
C PRO A 4 6.51 -0.74 -9.02
N TRP A 5 5.48 0.11 -9.10
CA TRP A 5 4.92 0.63 -10.34
C TRP A 5 5.99 1.22 -11.25
N TRP A 6 5.87 0.92 -12.54
CA TRP A 6 6.73 1.54 -13.52
C TRP A 6 6.54 3.06 -13.54
N ASN A 7 7.63 3.81 -13.34
CA ASN A 7 7.61 5.26 -13.25
C ASN A 7 8.80 5.87 -14.01
N LYS A 8 8.51 6.78 -14.94
CA LYS A 8 9.53 7.49 -15.75
C LYS A 8 10.55 8.24 -14.88
N TYR A 9 10.14 8.78 -13.74
CA TYR A 9 11.01 9.52 -12.84
C TYR A 9 12.03 8.57 -12.16
N ILE A 10 11.57 7.45 -11.64
CA ILE A 10 12.43 6.43 -11.02
C ILE A 10 13.41 5.86 -12.05
N ARG A 11 12.95 5.59 -13.28
CA ARG A 11 13.84 5.18 -14.37
C ARG A 11 14.98 6.17 -14.60
N ARG A 12 14.70 7.47 -14.61
CA ARG A 12 15.73 8.51 -14.76
C ARG A 12 16.70 8.56 -13.58
N LYS A 13 16.21 8.34 -12.36
CA LYS A 13 17.02 8.27 -11.14
C LYS A 13 17.93 7.04 -11.16
N ASN A 14 17.40 5.87 -11.53
CA ASN A 14 18.17 4.62 -11.64
C ASN A 14 19.29 4.68 -12.70
N LEU A 15 19.08 5.46 -13.77
CA LEU A 15 20.14 5.70 -14.77
C LEU A 15 21.29 6.55 -14.22
N LYS A 16 21.05 7.34 -13.17
CA LYS A 16 22.07 8.19 -12.54
C LYS A 16 22.76 7.52 -11.33
N ASN A 17 22.06 6.63 -10.61
CA ASN A 17 22.57 5.96 -9.39
C ASN A 17 22.10 4.50 -9.38
N VAL A 18 22.93 3.60 -9.89
CA VAL A 18 22.62 2.16 -10.01
C VAL A 18 22.46 1.48 -8.63
N ALA A 19 23.00 2.04 -7.56
CA ALA A 19 23.00 1.44 -6.22
C ALA A 19 21.67 1.61 -5.43
N GLU A 20 20.80 2.53 -5.81
CA GLU A 20 19.58 2.87 -5.03
C GLU A 20 18.25 2.50 -5.69
N GLY A 21 18.29 1.87 -6.86
CA GLY A 21 17.09 1.59 -7.64
C GLY A 21 16.50 0.20 -7.36
N TYR A 22 15.21 0.14 -7.02
CA TYR A 22 14.48 -1.13 -7.04
C TYR A 22 14.02 -1.47 -8.48
N LYS A 23 13.92 -2.77 -8.78
CA LYS A 23 13.38 -3.24 -10.06
C LYS A 23 11.90 -2.91 -10.13
N MET A 24 11.54 -2.02 -11.06
CA MET A 24 10.15 -1.70 -11.36
C MET A 24 9.50 -2.85 -12.13
N MET A 25 8.19 -3.04 -11.89
CA MET A 25 7.38 -4.03 -12.61
C MET A 25 6.42 -3.33 -13.57
N TYR A 26 6.23 -3.95 -14.72
CA TYR A 26 5.18 -3.57 -15.65
C TYR A 26 3.85 -4.23 -15.26
N ASN A 27 2.74 -3.64 -15.67
CA ASN A 27 1.42 -4.14 -15.33
C ASN A 27 1.17 -5.58 -15.85
N HIS A 28 1.78 -5.98 -16.96
CA HIS A 28 1.67 -7.35 -17.46
C HIS A 28 2.40 -8.37 -16.56
N GLU A 29 3.50 -7.97 -15.91
CA GLU A 29 4.19 -8.83 -14.93
C GLU A 29 3.34 -8.97 -13.64
N LEU A 30 2.68 -7.89 -13.20
CA LEU A 30 1.75 -7.94 -12.06
C LEU A 30 0.56 -8.86 -12.34
N LYS A 31 0.11 -8.92 -13.58
CA LYS A 31 -1.00 -9.77 -14.03
C LYS A 31 -0.75 -11.25 -13.75
N GLU A 32 0.52 -11.71 -13.86
CA GLU A 32 0.92 -13.10 -13.63
C GLU A 32 0.92 -13.52 -12.15
N LEU A 33 0.74 -12.57 -11.22
CA LEU A 33 0.68 -12.92 -9.80
C LEU A 33 -0.58 -13.74 -9.49
N PRO A 34 -0.45 -14.85 -8.72
CA PRO A 34 -1.56 -15.73 -8.39
C PRO A 34 -2.41 -15.18 -7.24
N ILE A 35 -2.87 -13.93 -7.36
CA ILE A 35 -3.62 -13.21 -6.30
C ILE A 35 -4.87 -13.99 -5.89
N LYS A 36 -5.54 -14.62 -6.84
CA LYS A 36 -6.72 -15.44 -6.55
C LYS A 36 -6.44 -16.58 -5.55
N SER A 37 -5.24 -17.17 -5.58
CA SER A 37 -4.88 -18.26 -4.66
C SER A 37 -4.50 -17.76 -3.27
N PHE A 38 -4.08 -16.50 -3.14
CA PHE A 38 -3.71 -15.90 -1.86
C PHE A 38 -4.90 -15.29 -1.12
N LEU A 39 -5.98 -14.96 -1.82
CA LEU A 39 -7.13 -14.28 -1.25
C LEU A 39 -8.24 -15.30 -0.93
N CYS A 40 -8.65 -15.40 0.34
CA CYS A 40 -9.80 -16.22 0.73
C CYS A 40 -11.10 -15.67 0.16
N ASN A 41 -12.19 -16.46 0.21
CA ASN A 41 -13.47 -16.09 -0.40
C ASN A 41 -14.03 -14.76 0.15
N ASP A 42 -13.87 -14.52 1.47
CA ASP A 42 -14.31 -13.29 2.13
C ASP A 42 -13.18 -12.26 2.28
N GLY A 43 -12.04 -12.50 1.63
CA GLY A 43 -10.86 -11.66 1.71
C GLY A 43 -11.04 -10.30 1.04
N LEU A 44 -10.29 -9.32 1.54
CA LEU A 44 -10.20 -7.97 0.99
C LEU A 44 -8.79 -7.74 0.45
N LEU A 45 -8.69 -7.37 -0.82
CA LEU A 45 -7.44 -6.94 -1.45
C LEU A 45 -7.33 -5.43 -1.37
N ALA A 46 -6.20 -4.93 -0.87
CA ALA A 46 -5.85 -3.51 -0.87
C ALA A 46 -4.59 -3.28 -1.69
N ILE A 47 -4.64 -2.40 -2.68
CA ILE A 47 -3.51 -2.05 -3.55
C ILE A 47 -3.19 -0.57 -3.43
N TRP A 48 -1.99 -0.26 -2.98
CA TRP A 48 -1.44 1.09 -3.09
C TRP A 48 -1.17 1.41 -4.55
N CYS A 49 -1.76 2.49 -5.03
CA CYS A 49 -1.67 2.88 -6.44
C CYS A 49 -1.20 4.33 -6.58
N THR A 50 -0.43 4.59 -7.62
CA THR A 50 -0.02 5.94 -7.98
C THR A 50 -1.21 6.77 -8.44
N ASN A 51 -1.02 8.09 -8.58
CA ASN A 51 -2.04 8.99 -9.12
C ASN A 51 -2.12 8.99 -10.67
N SER A 52 -1.37 8.10 -11.34
CA SER A 52 -1.50 7.89 -12.77
C SER A 52 -2.86 7.28 -13.11
N SER A 53 -3.63 7.96 -13.93
CA SER A 53 -4.92 7.45 -14.43
C SER A 53 -4.78 6.12 -15.17
N SER A 54 -3.66 5.93 -15.87
CA SER A 54 -3.35 4.66 -16.54
C SER A 54 -3.22 3.52 -15.54
N HIS A 55 -2.43 3.68 -14.46
CA HIS A 55 -2.29 2.62 -13.44
C HIS A 55 -3.61 2.31 -12.74
N VAL A 56 -4.39 3.33 -12.40
CA VAL A 56 -5.72 3.14 -11.79
C VAL A 56 -6.64 2.36 -12.72
N ASN A 57 -6.69 2.75 -14.00
CA ASN A 57 -7.47 2.05 -15.01
C ASN A 57 -7.03 0.58 -15.15
N ASP A 58 -5.73 0.34 -15.22
CA ASP A 58 -5.18 -1.00 -15.38
C ASP A 58 -5.48 -1.89 -14.15
N VAL A 59 -5.40 -1.33 -12.93
CA VAL A 59 -5.78 -2.09 -11.71
C VAL A 59 -7.24 -2.53 -11.80
N ILE A 60 -8.14 -1.59 -12.10
CA ILE A 60 -9.59 -1.85 -12.04
C ILE A 60 -10.08 -2.69 -13.23
N ASN A 61 -9.60 -2.38 -14.43
CA ASN A 61 -10.18 -2.95 -15.65
C ASN A 61 -9.35 -4.08 -16.28
N ILE A 62 -8.12 -4.32 -15.80
CA ILE A 62 -7.24 -5.38 -16.34
C ILE A 62 -6.82 -6.35 -15.23
N LEU A 63 -6.16 -5.87 -14.16
CA LEU A 63 -5.61 -6.74 -13.13
C LEU A 63 -6.71 -7.40 -12.30
N PHE A 64 -7.68 -6.65 -11.81
CA PHE A 64 -8.78 -7.19 -11.02
C PHE A 64 -9.56 -8.27 -11.77
N PRO A 65 -10.06 -8.05 -12.99
CA PRO A 65 -10.74 -9.11 -13.75
C PRO A 65 -9.86 -10.34 -13.97
N ASN A 66 -8.56 -10.16 -14.29
CA ASN A 66 -7.65 -11.27 -14.48
C ASN A 66 -7.48 -12.13 -13.21
N TRP A 67 -7.51 -11.52 -12.05
CA TRP A 67 -7.40 -12.20 -10.76
C TRP A 67 -8.74 -12.71 -10.21
N GLY A 68 -9.85 -12.50 -10.93
CA GLY A 68 -11.20 -12.81 -10.46
C GLY A 68 -11.61 -11.96 -9.27
N ILE A 69 -11.22 -10.70 -9.27
CA ILE A 69 -11.49 -9.68 -8.26
C ILE A 69 -12.50 -8.67 -8.82
N GLU A 70 -13.43 -8.26 -8.00
CA GLU A 70 -14.36 -7.17 -8.27
C GLU A 70 -13.92 -5.92 -7.50
N TYR A 71 -14.02 -4.77 -8.14
CA TYR A 71 -13.74 -3.49 -7.52
C TYR A 71 -14.72 -3.20 -6.38
N CYS A 72 -14.22 -2.69 -5.25
CA CYS A 72 -15.03 -2.31 -4.10
C CYS A 72 -15.05 -0.79 -3.89
N ALA A 73 -13.87 -0.19 -3.73
CA ALA A 73 -13.74 1.22 -3.37
C ALA A 73 -12.35 1.78 -3.68
N THR A 74 -12.26 3.09 -3.74
CA THR A 74 -10.98 3.82 -3.74
C THR A 74 -10.93 4.77 -2.55
N TRP A 75 -9.88 4.64 -1.74
CA TRP A 75 -9.56 5.57 -0.65
C TRP A 75 -8.34 6.40 -1.00
N TYR A 76 -8.15 7.49 -0.26
CA TYR A 76 -7.06 8.42 -0.46
C TYR A 76 -6.26 8.57 0.84
N TRP A 77 -4.95 8.39 0.76
CA TRP A 77 -4.06 8.74 1.86
C TRP A 77 -3.49 10.12 1.61
N MET A 78 -4.00 11.11 2.34
CA MET A 78 -3.51 12.48 2.37
C MET A 78 -2.29 12.58 3.28
N LYS A 79 -1.19 13.03 2.71
CA LYS A 79 0.08 13.23 3.41
C LYS A 79 0.16 14.67 3.91
N VAL A 80 0.28 14.82 5.21
CA VAL A 80 0.40 16.14 5.85
C VAL A 80 1.71 16.27 6.61
N THR A 81 2.12 17.51 6.84
CA THR A 81 3.23 17.85 7.72
C THR A 81 2.80 17.71 9.20
N LYS A 82 3.74 17.86 10.14
CA LYS A 82 3.41 17.89 11.58
C LYS A 82 2.49 19.07 11.95
N SER A 83 2.47 20.15 11.15
CA SER A 83 1.56 21.28 11.31
C SER A 83 0.18 21.07 10.67
N GLY A 84 -0.06 19.92 10.03
CA GLY A 84 -1.35 19.60 9.39
C GLY A 84 -1.49 20.05 7.94
N GLU A 85 -0.51 20.79 7.41
CA GLU A 85 -0.54 21.24 6.01
C GLU A 85 -0.16 20.13 5.04
N PRO A 86 -0.72 20.08 3.83
CA PRO A 86 -0.31 19.13 2.80
C PRO A 86 1.20 19.17 2.54
N VAL A 87 1.85 18.01 2.37
CA VAL A 87 3.32 17.92 2.12
C VAL A 87 3.77 18.56 0.81
N CYS A 88 2.85 18.89 -0.08
CA CYS A 88 3.06 19.69 -1.28
C CYS A 88 1.73 20.23 -1.77
N ASN A 89 1.77 21.28 -2.59
CA ASN A 89 0.57 21.85 -3.19
C ASN A 89 -0.11 20.84 -4.14
N PHE A 90 -1.44 20.93 -4.23
CA PHE A 90 -2.18 20.25 -5.28
C PHE A 90 -1.79 20.81 -6.63
N SER A 91 -1.54 19.95 -7.59
CA SER A 91 -1.21 20.34 -8.95
C SER A 91 -2.10 19.65 -9.97
N LYS A 92 -2.23 20.24 -11.16
CA LYS A 92 -2.98 19.61 -12.25
C LYS A 92 -2.26 18.32 -12.69
N PRO A 93 -2.98 17.22 -12.96
CA PRO A 93 -2.38 16.02 -13.55
C PRO A 93 -1.59 16.34 -14.84
N PRO A 94 -0.42 15.72 -15.05
CA PRO A 94 0.21 14.64 -14.28
C PRO A 94 1.13 15.11 -13.14
N GLY A 95 0.94 16.29 -12.60
CA GLY A 95 1.76 16.85 -11.54
C GLY A 95 1.70 16.08 -10.21
N LYS A 96 2.67 16.36 -9.33
CA LYS A 96 2.77 15.74 -8.02
C LYS A 96 1.56 16.09 -7.16
N GLN A 97 1.03 15.09 -6.44
CA GLN A 97 -0.09 15.26 -5.53
C GLN A 97 0.36 14.97 -4.08
N PRO A 98 -0.27 15.62 -3.08
CA PRO A 98 0.01 15.33 -1.67
C PRO A 98 -0.67 14.05 -1.16
N TYR A 99 -1.24 13.23 -2.03
CA TYR A 99 -1.94 12.00 -1.66
C TYR A 99 -1.54 10.83 -2.55
N GLU A 100 -1.81 9.63 -2.04
CA GLU A 100 -1.78 8.36 -2.80
C GLU A 100 -3.13 7.68 -2.72
N ARG A 101 -3.39 6.75 -3.62
CA ARG A 101 -4.64 5.98 -3.66
C ARG A 101 -4.46 4.59 -3.10
N ILE A 102 -5.52 4.09 -2.48
CA ILE A 102 -5.67 2.69 -2.09
C ILE A 102 -6.90 2.18 -2.84
N ILE A 103 -6.72 1.19 -3.69
CA ILE A 103 -7.81 0.58 -4.46
C ILE A 103 -8.14 -0.75 -3.79
N PHE A 104 -9.41 -0.94 -3.44
CA PHE A 104 -9.93 -2.14 -2.80
C PHE A 104 -10.68 -3.01 -3.80
N GLY A 105 -10.50 -4.31 -3.64
CA GLY A 105 -11.27 -5.31 -4.36
C GLY A 105 -11.50 -6.54 -3.51
N SER A 106 -12.49 -7.34 -3.87
CA SER A 106 -12.82 -8.61 -3.23
C SER A 106 -13.06 -9.68 -4.29
N ARG A 107 -13.02 -10.96 -3.90
CA ARG A 107 -13.35 -12.03 -4.85
C ARG A 107 -14.80 -11.89 -5.35
N SER A 108 -15.01 -12.21 -6.62
CA SER A 108 -16.35 -12.38 -7.20
C SER A 108 -17.14 -13.43 -6.41
N GLY A 109 -18.38 -13.12 -6.09
CA GLY A 109 -19.23 -14.01 -5.30
C GLY A 109 -18.89 -14.05 -3.80
N ARG A 110 -18.18 -13.05 -3.27
CA ARG A 110 -17.96 -12.88 -1.83
C ARG A 110 -19.28 -13.00 -1.08
N THR A 111 -19.29 -13.77 0.00
CA THR A 111 -20.41 -13.77 0.94
C THR A 111 -20.46 -12.39 1.62
N GLN A 112 -21.66 -11.85 1.88
CA GLN A 112 -21.80 -10.53 2.53
C GLN A 112 -21.53 -10.59 4.05
N LYS A 113 -20.65 -11.50 4.49
CA LYS A 113 -20.34 -11.69 5.90
C LYS A 113 -19.70 -10.46 6.54
N TYR A 114 -18.89 -9.73 5.78
CA TYR A 114 -18.23 -8.52 6.25
C TYR A 114 -18.64 -7.33 5.38
N ARG A 115 -18.75 -6.16 6.01
CA ARG A 115 -19.03 -4.90 5.32
C ARG A 115 -17.99 -4.65 4.24
N GLN A 116 -18.40 -4.04 3.13
CA GLN A 116 -17.45 -3.58 2.11
C GLN A 116 -16.98 -2.15 2.44
N PRO A 117 -15.72 -1.80 2.07
CA PRO A 117 -15.25 -0.43 2.16
C PRO A 117 -16.15 0.52 1.37
N GLU A 118 -16.52 1.64 1.99
CA GLU A 118 -17.23 2.71 1.29
C GLU A 118 -16.28 3.51 0.42
N GLU A 119 -16.82 4.10 -0.66
CA GLU A 119 -16.06 4.95 -1.57
C GLU A 119 -15.52 6.23 -0.91
N LYS A 120 -14.38 6.68 -1.40
CA LYS A 120 -13.83 8.03 -1.18
C LYS A 120 -13.47 8.35 0.28
N LYS A 121 -13.18 7.37 1.11
CA LYS A 121 -12.61 7.67 2.44
C LYS A 121 -11.21 8.28 2.31
N VAL A 122 -10.89 9.14 3.25
CA VAL A 122 -9.59 9.80 3.34
C VAL A 122 -8.92 9.39 4.66
N ILE A 123 -7.70 8.89 4.54
CA ILE A 123 -6.78 8.67 5.66
C ILE A 123 -5.83 9.85 5.68
N ILE A 124 -5.64 10.50 6.82
CA ILE A 124 -4.75 11.64 6.97
C ILE A 124 -3.65 11.26 7.95
N SER A 125 -2.39 11.35 7.54
CA SER A 125 -1.27 11.16 8.46
C SER A 125 0.01 11.84 7.98
N VAL A 126 0.93 12.03 8.91
CA VAL A 126 2.30 12.41 8.60
C VAL A 126 3.01 11.19 8.00
N PRO A 127 3.60 11.30 6.80
CA PRO A 127 4.33 10.19 6.21
C PRO A 127 5.61 9.90 7.00
N SER A 128 6.04 8.63 7.00
CA SER A 128 7.35 8.26 7.53
C SER A 128 8.48 9.01 6.82
N ALA A 129 9.56 9.32 7.55
CA ALA A 129 10.79 9.84 6.98
C ALA A 129 11.47 8.80 6.05
N ILE A 130 11.23 7.50 6.29
CA ILE A 130 11.73 6.42 5.45
C ILE A 130 10.89 6.37 4.17
N HIS A 131 11.57 6.47 3.02
CA HIS A 131 10.92 6.50 1.72
C HIS A 131 10.05 5.25 1.48
N SER A 132 8.85 5.48 0.97
CA SER A 132 7.87 4.43 0.60
C SER A 132 7.29 3.61 1.76
N HIS A 133 7.49 4.00 3.01
CA HIS A 133 6.72 3.47 4.13
C HIS A 133 5.26 3.90 3.99
N LYS A 134 4.36 2.92 3.90
CA LYS A 134 2.92 3.16 3.91
C LYS A 134 2.38 3.03 5.33
N PRO A 135 1.36 3.79 5.72
CA PRO A 135 0.71 3.57 7.01
C PRO A 135 0.08 2.17 7.05
N PRO A 136 0.18 1.45 8.18
CA PRO A 136 -0.51 0.17 8.35
C PRO A 136 -2.01 0.36 8.25
N LEU A 137 -2.67 -0.53 7.49
CA LEU A 137 -4.12 -0.41 7.21
C LEU A 137 -4.99 -1.20 8.18
N ILE A 138 -4.41 -2.05 9.03
CA ILE A 138 -5.17 -3.02 9.83
C ILE A 138 -6.21 -2.37 10.73
N GLU A 139 -5.86 -1.28 11.40
CA GLU A 139 -6.76 -0.57 12.31
C GLU A 139 -7.91 0.11 11.56
N VAL A 140 -7.60 0.79 10.46
CA VAL A 140 -8.62 1.50 9.66
C VAL A 140 -9.54 0.53 8.90
N LEU A 141 -9.10 -0.73 8.72
CA LEU A 141 -9.86 -1.79 8.08
C LEU A 141 -10.57 -2.72 9.06
N ALA A 142 -10.43 -2.53 10.38
CA ALA A 142 -10.95 -3.45 11.39
C ALA A 142 -12.46 -3.73 11.23
N SER A 143 -13.27 -2.74 10.84
CA SER A 143 -14.71 -2.92 10.62
C SER A 143 -15.09 -3.69 9.35
N TYR A 144 -14.14 -3.98 8.48
CA TYR A 144 -14.31 -4.68 7.20
C TYR A 144 -13.69 -6.10 7.20
N LEU A 145 -13.04 -6.47 8.28
CA LEU A 145 -12.26 -7.69 8.44
C LEU A 145 -12.76 -8.50 9.65
N PRO A 146 -12.48 -9.81 9.71
CA PRO A 146 -12.69 -10.58 10.93
C PRO A 146 -11.79 -10.08 12.07
N THR A 147 -12.09 -10.45 13.30
CA THR A 147 -11.35 -10.03 14.50
C THR A 147 -9.86 -10.40 14.44
N HIS A 148 -9.52 -11.54 13.85
CA HIS A 148 -8.13 -12.01 13.65
C HIS A 148 -7.92 -12.36 12.19
N PRO A 149 -7.72 -11.37 11.30
CA PRO A 149 -7.54 -11.63 9.89
C PRO A 149 -6.16 -12.24 9.62
N ALA A 150 -6.09 -13.24 8.74
CA ALA A 150 -4.83 -13.65 8.16
C ALA A 150 -4.40 -12.57 7.14
N CYS A 151 -3.27 -11.93 7.39
CA CYS A 151 -2.79 -10.81 6.58
C CYS A 151 -1.53 -11.17 5.80
N LEU A 152 -1.54 -10.88 4.50
CA LEU A 152 -0.40 -11.03 3.60
C LEU A 152 -0.08 -9.69 2.95
N GLU A 153 1.18 -9.25 3.03
CA GLU A 153 1.68 -8.10 2.29
C GLU A 153 2.66 -8.54 1.20
N LEU A 154 2.30 -8.32 -0.06
CA LEU A 154 3.20 -8.47 -1.20
C LEU A 154 3.90 -7.15 -1.49
N PHE A 155 5.18 -7.23 -1.86
CA PHE A 155 6.10 -6.09 -2.02
C PHE A 155 6.30 -5.31 -0.71
N ALA A 156 6.26 -6.02 0.41
CA ALA A 156 6.52 -5.46 1.72
C ALA A 156 7.91 -4.85 1.81
N ARG A 157 8.03 -3.74 2.53
CA ARG A 157 9.30 -3.04 2.76
C ARG A 157 9.75 -3.10 4.20
N TYR A 158 8.85 -3.44 5.12
CA TYR A 158 9.10 -3.61 6.54
C TYR A 158 8.16 -4.68 7.11
N LEU A 159 8.47 -5.19 8.27
CA LEU A 159 7.64 -6.19 8.94
C LEU A 159 6.53 -5.53 9.74
N LEU A 160 5.35 -6.11 9.66
CA LEU A 160 4.22 -5.78 10.53
C LEU A 160 3.93 -6.96 11.47
N PRO A 161 3.59 -6.72 12.74
CA PRO A 161 3.17 -7.77 13.67
C PRO A 161 1.96 -8.54 13.11
N ASN A 162 2.01 -9.86 13.19
CA ASN A 162 0.94 -10.77 12.74
C ASN A 162 0.64 -10.74 11.22
N TRP A 163 1.58 -10.22 10.41
CA TRP A 163 1.51 -10.26 8.96
C TRP A 163 2.53 -11.22 8.36
N THR A 164 2.14 -11.89 7.28
CA THR A 164 3.11 -12.52 6.38
C THR A 164 3.60 -11.47 5.39
N SER A 165 4.88 -11.10 5.47
CA SER A 165 5.47 -10.07 4.62
C SER A 165 6.35 -10.70 3.55
N CYS A 166 6.05 -10.42 2.29
CA CYS A 166 6.79 -10.90 1.12
C CYS A 166 7.33 -9.71 0.31
N GLY A 167 8.64 -9.55 0.28
CA GLY A 167 9.30 -8.47 -0.44
C GLY A 167 10.82 -8.54 -0.30
N ASN A 168 11.54 -8.13 -1.33
CA ASN A 168 13.01 -8.15 -1.34
C ASN A 168 13.66 -7.07 -0.45
N GLN A 169 12.89 -6.09 0.01
CA GLN A 169 13.38 -4.99 0.87
C GLN A 169 12.99 -5.15 2.34
N VAL A 170 12.23 -6.18 2.70
CA VAL A 170 11.73 -6.38 4.07
C VAL A 170 12.87 -6.37 5.09
N MET A 171 13.96 -7.09 4.81
CA MET A 171 15.10 -7.19 5.72
C MET A 171 15.95 -5.92 5.79
N CYS A 172 15.95 -5.09 4.74
CA CYS A 172 16.75 -3.87 4.69
C CYS A 172 16.32 -2.82 5.70
N LEU A 173 15.04 -2.79 6.08
CA LEU A 173 14.45 -1.84 7.02
C LEU A 173 14.32 -2.43 8.44
N GLN A 174 14.92 -3.58 8.70
CA GLN A 174 14.96 -4.24 10.02
C GLN A 174 16.33 -4.13 10.70
N ASN A 175 17.24 -3.30 10.18
CA ASN A 175 18.50 -3.04 10.84
C ASN A 175 18.25 -2.29 12.16
N MET A 176 18.86 -2.79 13.26
CA MET A 176 18.72 -2.20 14.60
C MET A 176 19.16 -0.74 14.66
N ASP A 177 20.07 -0.30 13.81
CA ASP A 177 20.53 1.09 13.71
C ASP A 177 19.41 2.07 13.27
N LEU A 178 18.30 1.55 12.75
CA LEU A 178 17.12 2.35 12.35
C LEU A 178 16.12 2.56 13.50
N PHE A 179 16.34 1.95 14.66
CA PHE A 179 15.44 2.02 15.80
C PHE A 179 16.13 2.68 16.99
N THR A 180 15.40 3.52 17.71
CA THR A 180 15.82 4.03 19.01
C THR A 180 15.24 3.14 20.10
N GLN A 181 16.05 2.77 21.10
CA GLN A 181 15.52 2.14 22.31
C GLN A 181 14.71 3.18 23.08
N GLU A 182 13.43 2.89 23.33
CA GLU A 182 12.70 3.63 24.34
C GLU A 182 13.31 3.29 25.71
N SER A 183 13.87 4.28 26.38
CA SER A 183 14.23 4.15 27.78
C SER A 183 12.93 4.01 28.58
N THR A 184 12.60 2.80 29.01
CA THR A 184 11.60 2.57 30.03
C THR A 184 12.13 3.18 31.33
N SER A 185 11.76 4.43 31.60
CA SER A 185 11.84 5.01 32.94
C SER A 185 10.79 4.28 33.80
N LEU A 186 11.21 3.21 34.46
CA LEU A 186 10.48 2.70 35.60
C LEU A 186 10.58 3.80 36.66
N GLU A 187 9.50 4.56 36.86
CA GLU A 187 9.37 5.38 38.05
C GLU A 187 9.31 4.42 39.25
N PRO A 188 10.19 4.59 40.25
CA PRO A 188 10.09 3.83 41.48
C PRO A 188 8.86 4.28 42.24
N SER A 189 8.00 3.34 42.58
CA SER A 189 6.87 3.45 43.51
C SER A 189 7.25 3.89 44.91
#